data_aded65b52194148cfc000b7cd52f4899
#
_entry.id   aded65b52194148cfc000b7cd52f4899
#
_cell.length_a   1.000
_cell.length_b   1.000
_cell.length_c   1.000
_cell.angle_alpha   90.00
_cell.angle_beta   90.00
_cell.angle_gamma   90.00
#
_symmetry.space_group_name_H-M   'P 1'
#
loop_
_entity.id
_entity.type
_entity.pdbx_description
1 polymer ?
#
loop_
_entity_poly.entity_id
_entity_poly.type
_entity_poly.pdbx_seq_one_letter_code
_entity_poly.pdbx_strand_id
1 'polypeptide(L)'
;GRKLIGMAAAVLLMASAFCTAVYAADGFSSEYERLLDTAYILSDAEADEITGLLDELSERQKMDVTIATVNNLDGYNSIEACADDLYDYCNFGYGADRDGLMFLVSMEEREWHISTCGYGITAFTDAGIQYVGGQMLDSLADGDYAEAFRIYAACCDDLIDQARAGHPFDEDDVPRKPMSPIVPLVCIVIGAALGIAIVQGMKAQLKSVRKEKSAANYVRPGSMNLTGKQDLFLYSNVNRVKRETKSSSSGGGGSSTHRSSSGTTHGGGGGKF
;
A
#
# COMPACT_ATOMS: atom_id res chain seq x y z
N GLY A 1 -16.93 -0.72 -29.12
CA GLY A 1 -15.92 -0.62 -30.19
C GLY A 1 -15.80 0.77 -30.80
N ARG A 2 -16.85 1.59 -30.82
CA ARG A 2 -16.82 2.93 -31.45
C ARG A 2 -16.43 4.08 -30.49
N LYS A 3 -16.58 3.90 -29.18
CA LYS A 3 -16.23 4.92 -28.17
C LYS A 3 -14.75 4.85 -27.77
N LEU A 4 -14.15 3.67 -27.74
CA LEU A 4 -12.70 3.47 -27.55
C LEU A 4 -11.85 4.12 -28.63
N ILE A 5 -12.33 4.09 -29.88
CA ILE A 5 -11.66 4.75 -31.00
C ILE A 5 -11.72 6.28 -30.91
N GLY A 6 -12.74 6.83 -30.26
CA GLY A 6 -12.90 8.27 -30.10
C GLY A 6 -11.97 8.88 -29.06
N MET A 7 -11.68 8.17 -27.97
CA MET A 7 -10.80 8.67 -26.90
C MET A 7 -9.30 8.48 -27.25
N ALA A 8 -8.96 7.33 -27.82
CA ALA A 8 -7.64 7.15 -28.42
C ALA A 8 -7.33 8.22 -29.48
N ALA A 9 -8.35 8.62 -30.25
CA ALA A 9 -8.21 9.69 -31.25
C ALA A 9 -8.11 11.09 -30.60
N ALA A 10 -8.70 11.35 -29.43
CA ALA A 10 -8.59 12.63 -28.74
C ALA A 10 -7.20 12.79 -28.09
N VAL A 11 -6.67 11.73 -27.47
CA VAL A 11 -5.27 11.67 -26.97
C VAL A 11 -4.30 11.76 -28.15
N LEU A 12 -4.60 11.09 -29.28
CA LEU A 12 -3.78 11.15 -30.50
C LEU A 12 -3.76 12.55 -31.11
N LEU A 13 -4.87 13.28 -31.11
CA LEU A 13 -4.94 14.64 -31.69
C LEU A 13 -4.25 15.68 -30.82
N MET A 14 -4.17 15.49 -29.52
CA MET A 14 -3.41 16.39 -28.64
C MET A 14 -1.92 16.07 -28.61
N ALA A 15 -1.52 14.80 -28.66
CA ALA A 15 -0.13 14.38 -28.72
C ALA A 15 0.57 14.76 -30.03
N SER A 16 -0.17 14.87 -31.15
CA SER A 16 0.40 15.26 -32.44
C SER A 16 0.86 16.72 -32.54
N ALA A 17 0.55 17.56 -31.56
CA ALA A 17 0.98 18.97 -31.54
C ALA A 17 2.37 19.18 -30.89
N PHE A 18 2.93 18.17 -30.21
CA PHE A 18 4.20 18.28 -29.47
C PHE A 18 5.31 17.39 -30.00
N CYS A 19 5.22 16.90 -31.23
CA CYS A 19 6.27 16.04 -31.80
C CYS A 19 7.50 16.86 -32.16
N THR A 20 8.45 17.00 -31.22
CA THR A 20 9.84 17.38 -31.53
C THR A 20 10.68 16.10 -31.50
N ALA A 21 11.23 15.73 -32.65
CA ALA A 21 12.04 14.55 -32.81
C ALA A 21 13.32 14.62 -31.96
N VAL A 22 13.45 13.80 -30.95
CA VAL A 22 14.68 13.55 -30.21
C VAL A 22 15.39 12.35 -30.86
N TYR A 23 16.65 12.53 -31.25
CA TYR A 23 17.48 11.52 -31.89
C TYR A 23 17.87 10.42 -30.92
N ALA A 24 17.61 9.19 -31.30
CA ALA A 24 17.96 7.99 -30.57
C ALA A 24 19.45 7.69 -30.62
N ALA A 25 20.04 7.42 -29.46
CA ALA A 25 21.26 6.64 -29.33
C ALA A 25 20.88 5.32 -28.62
N ASP A 26 20.92 4.24 -29.37
CA ASP A 26 20.90 2.81 -28.97
C ASP A 26 20.04 2.42 -27.71
N GLY A 27 18.87 2.97 -27.53
CA GLY A 27 17.86 2.58 -26.60
C GLY A 27 16.50 2.68 -27.28
N PHE A 28 15.65 1.71 -27.07
CA PHE A 28 14.26 1.76 -27.51
C PHE A 28 13.60 2.98 -26.85
N SER A 29 13.36 4.06 -27.59
CA SER A 29 12.72 5.26 -27.06
C SER A 29 11.27 5.31 -27.50
N SER A 30 10.38 5.58 -26.55
CA SER A 30 9.00 5.94 -26.84
C SER A 30 8.94 7.12 -27.82
N GLU A 31 7.94 7.13 -28.68
CA GLU A 31 7.64 8.27 -29.57
C GLU A 31 7.07 9.47 -28.75
N TYR A 32 6.72 9.24 -27.50
CA TYR A 32 6.08 10.20 -26.61
C TYR A 32 7.06 10.71 -25.54
N GLU A 33 6.84 11.94 -25.10
CA GLU A 33 7.56 12.53 -23.96
C GLU A 33 7.23 11.80 -22.67
N ARG A 34 8.16 11.78 -21.72
CA ARG A 34 7.99 11.11 -20.42
C ARG A 34 6.99 11.81 -19.49
N LEU A 35 6.64 13.05 -19.80
CA LEU A 35 5.55 13.78 -19.15
C LEU A 35 4.41 13.98 -20.16
N LEU A 36 3.23 13.44 -19.84
CA LEU A 36 1.99 13.62 -20.59
C LEU A 36 0.99 14.43 -19.74
N ASP A 37 1.15 15.75 -19.69
CA ASP A 37 0.22 16.62 -18.92
C ASP A 37 -1.02 16.97 -19.75
N THR A 38 -1.95 16.02 -19.89
CA THR A 38 -3.19 16.23 -20.63
C THR A 38 -4.27 16.93 -19.82
N ALA A 39 -4.09 17.03 -18.50
CA ALA A 39 -4.95 17.80 -17.61
C ALA A 39 -4.55 19.28 -17.50
N TYR A 40 -3.38 19.65 -18.07
CA TYR A 40 -2.84 21.01 -18.03
C TYR A 40 -2.75 21.57 -16.62
N ILE A 41 -2.24 20.76 -15.67
CA ILE A 41 -2.10 21.15 -14.27
C ILE A 41 -0.76 21.79 -13.95
N LEU A 42 0.20 21.74 -14.88
CA LEU A 42 1.50 22.39 -14.78
C LEU A 42 1.57 23.64 -15.67
N SER A 43 2.39 24.59 -15.28
CA SER A 43 2.81 25.65 -16.18
C SER A 43 3.87 25.13 -17.16
N ASP A 44 4.06 25.82 -18.30
CA ASP A 44 5.06 25.43 -19.30
C ASP A 44 6.46 25.27 -18.69
N ALA A 45 6.86 26.16 -17.78
CA ALA A 45 8.16 26.10 -17.11
C ALA A 45 8.31 24.91 -16.17
N GLU A 46 7.24 24.55 -15.45
CA GLU A 46 7.23 23.36 -14.59
C GLU A 46 7.24 22.07 -15.43
N ALA A 47 6.48 22.07 -16.54
CA ALA A 47 6.46 20.91 -17.45
C ALA A 47 7.84 20.67 -18.06
N ASP A 48 8.52 21.73 -18.53
CA ASP A 48 9.90 21.64 -19.08
C ASP A 48 10.88 21.12 -18.02
N GLU A 49 10.79 21.63 -16.77
CA GLU A 49 11.63 21.20 -15.65
C GLU A 49 11.41 19.71 -15.33
N ILE A 50 10.15 19.28 -15.18
CA ILE A 50 9.82 17.90 -14.85
C ILE A 50 10.21 16.94 -15.98
N THR A 51 9.95 17.32 -17.23
CA THR A 51 10.38 16.53 -18.40
C THR A 51 11.90 16.31 -18.39
N GLY A 52 12.67 17.39 -18.19
CA GLY A 52 14.13 17.30 -18.09
C GLY A 52 14.60 16.39 -16.95
N LEU A 53 13.94 16.46 -15.79
CA LEU A 53 14.22 15.61 -14.64
C LEU A 53 13.95 14.12 -14.93
N LEU A 54 12.81 13.82 -15.56
CA LEU A 54 12.44 12.45 -15.94
C LEU A 54 13.39 11.89 -17.01
N ASP A 55 13.81 12.71 -17.98
CA ASP A 55 14.75 12.31 -19.02
C ASP A 55 16.12 11.96 -18.44
N GLU A 56 16.67 12.82 -17.58
CA GLU A 56 17.95 12.56 -16.91
C GLU A 56 17.89 11.29 -16.06
N LEU A 57 16.82 11.14 -15.27
CA LEU A 57 16.62 9.99 -14.41
C LEU A 57 16.52 8.70 -15.22
N SER A 58 15.68 8.69 -16.25
CA SER A 58 15.45 7.51 -17.09
C SER A 58 16.70 7.06 -17.82
N GLU A 59 17.45 8.00 -18.38
CA GLU A 59 18.70 7.69 -19.05
C GLU A 59 19.80 7.20 -18.12
N ARG A 60 19.88 7.75 -16.92
CA ARG A 60 20.85 7.34 -15.89
C ARG A 60 20.51 5.96 -15.35
N GLN A 61 19.24 5.74 -15.07
CA GLN A 61 18.75 4.49 -14.48
C GLN A 61 18.45 3.40 -15.49
N LYS A 62 18.54 3.67 -16.81
CA LYS A 62 18.16 2.72 -17.86
C LYS A 62 16.79 2.07 -17.56
N MET A 63 15.87 2.87 -17.08
CA MET A 63 14.50 2.54 -16.73
C MET A 63 13.62 3.72 -17.09
N ASP A 64 12.53 3.51 -17.78
CA ASP A 64 11.66 4.59 -18.24
C ASP A 64 10.73 5.02 -17.09
N VAL A 65 10.95 6.23 -16.57
CA VAL A 65 10.17 6.82 -15.49
C VAL A 65 9.28 7.90 -16.08
N THR A 66 7.98 7.67 -16.07
CA THR A 66 7.01 8.52 -16.77
C THR A 66 5.90 9.03 -15.86
N ILE A 67 5.31 10.17 -16.24
CA ILE A 67 4.16 10.77 -15.57
C ILE A 67 3.10 11.08 -16.62
N ALA A 68 1.85 10.78 -16.27
CA ALA A 68 0.69 11.18 -17.06
C ALA A 68 -0.37 11.81 -16.17
N THR A 69 -1.05 12.84 -16.68
CA THR A 69 -2.19 13.46 -16.02
C THR A 69 -3.39 13.41 -16.95
N VAL A 70 -4.57 13.10 -16.41
CA VAL A 70 -5.83 13.07 -17.16
C VAL A 70 -6.91 13.83 -16.38
N ASN A 71 -7.85 14.43 -17.10
CA ASN A 71 -8.96 15.11 -16.44
C ASN A 71 -9.91 14.11 -15.77
N ASN A 72 -10.19 12.99 -16.42
CA ASN A 72 -11.08 11.93 -15.94
C ASN A 72 -10.72 10.58 -16.59
N LEU A 73 -11.34 9.51 -16.10
CA LEU A 73 -11.14 8.14 -16.57
C LEU A 73 -12.14 7.71 -17.65
N ASP A 74 -12.61 8.64 -18.50
CA ASP A 74 -13.62 8.36 -19.53
C ASP A 74 -13.32 7.08 -20.33
N GLY A 75 -14.20 6.07 -20.15
CA GLY A 75 -14.13 4.79 -20.86
C GLY A 75 -13.34 3.70 -20.14
N TYR A 76 -12.66 4.01 -19.03
CA TYR A 76 -12.00 3.03 -18.18
C TYR A 76 -12.78 2.74 -16.92
N ASN A 77 -12.69 1.50 -16.43
CA ASN A 77 -13.35 1.07 -15.20
C ASN A 77 -12.52 1.37 -13.93
N SER A 78 -11.23 1.62 -14.10
CA SER A 78 -10.28 1.92 -13.01
C SER A 78 -9.10 2.72 -13.54
N ILE A 79 -8.46 3.47 -12.65
CA ILE A 79 -7.22 4.19 -12.94
C ILE A 79 -6.07 3.23 -13.29
N GLU A 80 -6.04 2.04 -12.68
CA GLU A 80 -5.10 0.96 -13.00
C GLU A 80 -5.17 0.59 -14.48
N ALA A 81 -6.36 0.23 -14.97
CA ALA A 81 -6.54 -0.15 -16.37
C ALA A 81 -6.19 1.00 -17.33
N CYS A 82 -6.44 2.25 -16.93
CA CYS A 82 -6.07 3.42 -17.71
C CYS A 82 -4.55 3.60 -17.77
N ALA A 83 -3.85 3.45 -16.63
CA ALA A 83 -2.40 3.58 -16.56
C ALA A 83 -1.69 2.50 -17.38
N ASP A 84 -2.12 1.25 -17.26
CA ASP A 84 -1.53 0.13 -17.98
C ASP A 84 -1.72 0.26 -19.50
N ASP A 85 -2.94 0.55 -19.92
CA ASP A 85 -3.25 0.71 -21.35
C ASP A 85 -2.52 1.93 -21.94
N LEU A 86 -2.36 3.01 -21.19
CA LEU A 86 -1.63 4.20 -21.62
C LEU A 86 -0.13 3.90 -21.75
N TYR A 87 0.44 3.19 -20.76
CA TYR A 87 1.84 2.74 -20.82
C TYR A 87 2.11 1.88 -22.06
N ASP A 88 1.23 0.92 -22.32
CA ASP A 88 1.33 0.02 -23.45
C ASP A 88 1.13 0.75 -24.78
N TYR A 89 0.16 1.65 -24.86
CA TYR A 89 -0.16 2.42 -26.05
C TYR A 89 0.97 3.37 -26.47
N CYS A 90 1.55 4.08 -25.50
CA CYS A 90 2.68 4.98 -25.74
C CYS A 90 3.99 4.22 -25.92
N ASN A 91 3.96 2.89 -25.78
CA ASN A 91 5.13 2.03 -25.88
C ASN A 91 6.28 2.49 -24.96
N PHE A 92 5.93 2.89 -23.74
CA PHE A 92 6.91 3.23 -22.71
C PHE A 92 7.68 2.00 -22.24
N GLY A 93 8.84 2.23 -21.67
CA GLY A 93 9.73 1.21 -21.12
C GLY A 93 11.07 1.15 -21.85
N TYR A 94 12.12 0.98 -21.06
CA TYR A 94 13.50 0.94 -21.55
C TYR A 94 13.87 -0.49 -21.99
N GLY A 95 14.41 -0.61 -23.20
CA GLY A 95 14.90 -1.88 -23.71
C GLY A 95 13.82 -2.89 -24.11
N ALA A 96 14.24 -4.15 -24.33
CA ALA A 96 13.37 -5.21 -24.85
C ALA A 96 12.34 -5.69 -23.80
N ASP A 97 12.70 -5.61 -22.53
CA ASP A 97 11.83 -6.03 -21.40
C ASP A 97 10.86 -4.91 -20.97
N ARG A 98 10.98 -3.73 -21.62
CA ARG A 98 10.15 -2.55 -21.34
C ARG A 98 10.23 -2.14 -19.86
N ASP A 99 11.46 -2.04 -19.35
CA ASP A 99 11.71 -1.70 -17.97
C ASP A 99 11.25 -0.26 -17.66
N GLY A 100 10.31 -0.11 -16.78
CA GLY A 100 9.82 1.21 -16.44
C GLY A 100 8.62 1.25 -15.51
N LEU A 101 8.13 2.47 -15.31
CA LEU A 101 6.94 2.75 -14.53
C LEU A 101 6.27 4.05 -15.00
N MET A 102 4.95 4.11 -14.79
CA MET A 102 4.14 5.28 -15.07
C MET A 102 3.36 5.69 -13.83
N PHE A 103 3.46 6.96 -13.48
CA PHE A 103 2.59 7.58 -12.50
C PHE A 103 1.44 8.30 -13.19
N LEU A 104 0.22 7.82 -13.02
CA LEU A 104 -0.99 8.42 -13.57
C LEU A 104 -1.77 9.13 -12.46
N VAL A 105 -2.20 10.36 -12.74
CA VAL A 105 -3.07 11.16 -11.87
C VAL A 105 -4.36 11.47 -12.62
N SER A 106 -5.51 11.16 -12.01
CA SER A 106 -6.83 11.57 -12.49
C SER A 106 -7.41 12.67 -11.62
N MET A 107 -7.77 13.79 -12.25
CA MET A 107 -8.16 15.00 -11.53
C MET A 107 -9.60 14.94 -10.99
N GLU A 108 -10.53 14.39 -11.77
CA GLU A 108 -11.95 14.33 -11.39
C GLU A 108 -12.17 13.30 -10.26
N GLU A 109 -11.56 12.11 -10.39
CA GLU A 109 -11.66 11.04 -9.40
C GLU A 109 -10.79 11.28 -8.17
N ARG A 110 -9.81 12.21 -8.27
CA ARG A 110 -8.77 12.44 -7.25
C ARG A 110 -8.07 11.14 -6.87
N GLU A 111 -7.69 10.41 -7.88
CA GLU A 111 -7.00 9.12 -7.76
C GLU A 111 -5.64 9.18 -8.44
N TRP A 112 -4.71 8.43 -7.91
CA TRP A 112 -3.41 8.22 -8.52
C TRP A 112 -3.09 6.72 -8.60
N HIS A 113 -2.30 6.35 -9.59
CA HIS A 113 -1.80 4.98 -9.74
C HIS A 113 -0.38 4.97 -10.29
N ILE A 114 0.45 4.06 -9.79
CA ILE A 114 1.74 3.74 -10.37
C ILE A 114 1.64 2.37 -11.01
N SER A 115 1.75 2.30 -12.34
CA SER A 115 1.89 1.06 -13.10
C SER A 115 3.36 0.77 -13.33
N THR A 116 3.78 -0.48 -13.17
CA THR A 116 5.18 -0.92 -13.33
C THR A 116 5.28 -2.03 -14.36
N CYS A 117 6.37 -2.04 -15.14
CA CYS A 117 6.62 -3.05 -16.16
C CYS A 117 8.08 -3.49 -16.15
N GLY A 118 8.35 -4.71 -16.60
CA GLY A 118 9.70 -5.25 -16.67
C GLY A 118 10.40 -5.29 -15.31
N TYR A 119 11.64 -4.77 -15.24
CA TYR A 119 12.37 -4.66 -13.98
C TYR A 119 11.68 -3.73 -12.97
N GLY A 120 10.83 -2.80 -13.42
CA GLY A 120 10.02 -1.95 -12.55
C GLY A 120 9.19 -2.75 -11.55
N ILE A 121 8.66 -3.91 -11.94
CA ILE A 121 7.90 -4.81 -11.04
C ILE A 121 8.76 -5.30 -9.87
N THR A 122 10.05 -5.52 -10.10
CA THR A 122 10.98 -5.98 -9.06
C THR A 122 11.48 -4.82 -8.19
N ALA A 123 11.73 -3.67 -8.82
CA ALA A 123 12.26 -2.49 -8.13
C ALA A 123 11.21 -1.82 -7.24
N PHE A 124 9.96 -1.83 -7.68
CA PHE A 124 8.83 -1.20 -6.98
C PHE A 124 7.88 -2.25 -6.44
N THR A 125 8.15 -2.72 -5.23
CA THR A 125 7.24 -3.58 -4.49
C THR A 125 5.96 -2.83 -4.10
N ASP A 126 4.93 -3.55 -3.69
CA ASP A 126 3.68 -2.93 -3.20
C ASP A 126 3.97 -1.96 -2.03
N ALA A 127 4.91 -2.31 -1.15
CA ALA A 127 5.36 -1.44 -0.06
C ALA A 127 6.09 -0.19 -0.55
N GLY A 128 6.95 -0.33 -1.57
CA GLY A 128 7.65 0.78 -2.21
C GLY A 128 6.69 1.77 -2.86
N ILE A 129 5.71 1.28 -3.61
CA ILE A 129 4.67 2.10 -4.25
C ILE A 129 3.86 2.87 -3.21
N GLN A 130 3.44 2.21 -2.13
CA GLN A 130 2.71 2.87 -1.04
C GLN A 130 3.58 3.90 -0.31
N TYR A 131 4.86 3.65 -0.17
CA TYR A 131 5.81 4.62 0.39
C TYR A 131 5.92 5.86 -0.49
N VAL A 132 6.13 5.70 -1.80
CA VAL A 132 6.19 6.82 -2.77
C VAL A 132 4.89 7.63 -2.74
N GLY A 133 3.74 6.95 -2.81
CA GLY A 133 2.42 7.59 -2.70
C GLY A 133 2.27 8.40 -1.42
N GLY A 134 2.70 7.83 -0.29
CA GLY A 134 2.66 8.51 1.00
C GLY A 134 3.54 9.78 1.09
N GLN A 135 4.65 9.83 0.34
CA GLN A 135 5.51 11.03 0.27
C GLN A 135 4.87 12.15 -0.56
N MET A 136 4.14 11.80 -1.62
CA MET A 136 3.51 12.76 -2.53
C MET A 136 2.14 13.25 -2.06
N LEU A 137 1.49 12.52 -1.15
CA LEU A 137 0.07 12.69 -0.83
C LEU A 137 -0.29 14.11 -0.39
N ASP A 138 0.52 14.71 0.47
CA ASP A 138 0.28 16.07 0.99
C ASP A 138 0.35 17.09 -0.15
N SER A 139 1.38 17.02 -1.02
CA SER A 139 1.54 17.93 -2.16
C SER A 139 0.42 17.75 -3.20
N LEU A 140 -0.01 16.50 -3.47
CA LEU A 140 -1.15 16.22 -4.35
C LEU A 140 -2.45 16.80 -3.78
N ALA A 141 -2.68 16.63 -2.47
CA ALA A 141 -3.88 17.12 -1.79
C ALA A 141 -3.96 18.66 -1.78
N ASP A 142 -2.82 19.32 -1.61
CA ASP A 142 -2.68 20.77 -1.59
C ASP A 142 -2.73 21.39 -3.01
N GLY A 143 -2.61 20.55 -4.06
CA GLY A 143 -2.60 21.00 -5.46
C GLY A 143 -1.24 21.47 -5.95
N ASP A 144 -0.17 21.21 -5.20
CA ASP A 144 1.22 21.46 -5.62
C ASP A 144 1.75 20.26 -6.42
N TYR A 145 1.25 20.15 -7.66
CA TYR A 145 1.53 19.01 -8.52
C TYR A 145 3.00 18.96 -8.96
N ALA A 146 3.61 20.11 -9.20
CA ALA A 146 5.02 20.17 -9.59
C ALA A 146 5.92 19.59 -8.48
N GLU A 147 5.65 19.95 -7.21
CA GLU A 147 6.37 19.41 -6.07
C GLU A 147 6.11 17.90 -5.90
N ALA A 148 4.87 17.46 -6.04
CA ALA A 148 4.53 16.04 -6.01
C ALA A 148 5.33 15.23 -7.06
N PHE A 149 5.48 15.77 -8.27
CA PHE A 149 6.22 15.11 -9.35
C PHE A 149 7.74 15.11 -9.11
N ARG A 150 8.29 16.15 -8.49
CA ARG A 150 9.71 16.15 -8.04
C ARG A 150 9.94 15.10 -6.96
N ILE A 151 9.04 14.99 -5.99
CA ILE A 151 9.10 13.95 -4.94
C ILE A 151 9.02 12.56 -5.57
N TYR A 152 8.11 12.36 -6.53
CA TYR A 152 8.02 11.10 -7.27
C TYR A 152 9.35 10.73 -7.93
N ALA A 153 9.93 11.63 -8.71
CA ALA A 153 11.19 11.38 -9.40
C ALA A 153 12.33 11.05 -8.43
N ALA A 154 12.45 11.81 -7.33
CA ALA A 154 13.46 11.58 -6.31
C ALA A 154 13.28 10.21 -5.61
N CYS A 155 12.05 9.86 -5.23
CA CYS A 155 11.76 8.55 -4.65
C CYS A 155 12.04 7.42 -5.63
N CYS A 156 11.70 7.59 -6.91
CA CYS A 156 11.99 6.59 -7.94
C CYS A 156 13.49 6.33 -8.06
N ASP A 157 14.30 7.38 -8.04
CA ASP A 157 15.75 7.27 -8.08
C ASP A 157 16.29 6.43 -6.93
N ASP A 158 15.91 6.77 -5.70
CA ASP A 158 16.33 6.08 -4.50
C ASP A 158 15.91 4.59 -4.49
N LEU A 159 14.66 4.30 -4.89
CA LEU A 159 14.15 2.94 -4.90
C LEU A 159 14.81 2.07 -5.98
N ILE A 160 15.09 2.64 -7.15
CA ILE A 160 15.80 1.92 -8.23
C ILE A 160 17.22 1.59 -7.79
N ASP A 161 17.94 2.55 -7.19
CA ASP A 161 19.31 2.32 -6.69
C ASP A 161 19.32 1.25 -5.60
N GLN A 162 18.38 1.29 -4.67
CA GLN A 162 18.23 0.30 -3.61
C GLN A 162 17.94 -1.10 -4.18
N ALA A 163 17.02 -1.20 -5.14
CA ALA A 163 16.71 -2.46 -5.80
C ALA A 163 17.90 -3.05 -6.56
N ARG A 164 18.70 -2.21 -7.23
CA ARG A 164 19.93 -2.61 -7.93
C ARG A 164 21.03 -3.06 -6.98
N ALA A 165 21.05 -2.52 -5.77
CA ALA A 165 21.93 -3.00 -4.70
C ALA A 165 21.51 -4.38 -4.15
N GLY A 166 20.39 -4.95 -4.64
CA GLY A 166 19.87 -6.26 -4.25
C GLY A 166 18.95 -6.23 -3.04
N HIS A 167 18.47 -5.06 -2.66
CA HIS A 167 17.57 -4.84 -1.52
C HIS A 167 16.35 -4.01 -1.96
N PRO A 168 15.41 -4.56 -2.77
CA PRO A 168 14.18 -3.86 -3.12
C PRO A 168 13.47 -3.42 -1.84
N PHE A 169 12.88 -2.23 -1.86
CA PHE A 169 12.19 -1.65 -0.71
C PHE A 169 11.06 -2.57 -0.22
N ASP A 170 11.04 -2.91 1.07
CA ASP A 170 10.07 -3.82 1.67
C ASP A 170 9.37 -3.15 2.86
N GLU A 171 8.33 -3.81 3.41
CA GLU A 171 7.59 -3.34 4.58
C GLU A 171 8.48 -3.07 5.80
N ASP A 172 9.62 -3.75 5.92
CA ASP A 172 10.58 -3.54 7.00
C ASP A 172 11.40 -2.24 6.84
N ASP A 173 11.51 -1.72 5.61
CA ASP A 173 12.23 -0.50 5.28
C ASP A 173 11.38 0.76 5.48
N VAL A 174 10.06 0.62 5.57
CA VAL A 174 9.16 1.75 5.79
C VAL A 174 9.52 2.44 7.10
N PRO A 175 9.88 3.75 7.08
CA PRO A 175 10.18 4.49 8.30
C PRO A 175 8.98 4.45 9.25
N ARG A 176 9.08 3.66 10.30
CA ARG A 176 8.01 3.58 11.31
C ARG A 176 7.94 4.94 12.01
N LYS A 177 6.92 5.73 11.71
CA LYS A 177 6.64 6.93 12.50
C LYS A 177 6.60 6.53 13.98
N PRO A 178 7.40 7.15 14.86
CA PRO A 178 7.37 6.80 16.27
C PRO A 178 5.96 6.96 16.78
N MET A 179 5.38 5.86 17.27
CA MET A 179 4.03 5.85 17.77
C MET A 179 3.94 6.83 18.94
N SER A 180 3.06 7.81 18.86
CA SER A 180 2.85 8.76 19.96
C SER A 180 2.65 8.00 21.26
N PRO A 181 3.37 8.33 22.36
CA PRO A 181 3.25 7.63 23.64
C PRO A 181 1.85 7.72 24.22
N ILE A 182 1.00 8.61 23.70
CA ILE A 182 -0.40 8.76 24.09
C ILE A 182 -1.22 7.56 23.63
N VAL A 183 -0.95 6.97 22.47
CA VAL A 183 -1.73 5.84 21.91
C VAL A 183 -1.70 4.61 22.84
N PRO A 184 -0.54 4.07 23.24
CA PRO A 184 -0.50 2.95 24.16
C PRO A 184 -1.11 3.29 25.53
N LEU A 185 -0.95 4.52 26.02
CA LEU A 185 -1.57 4.96 27.27
C LEU A 185 -3.10 4.93 27.18
N VAL A 186 -3.68 5.43 26.10
CA VAL A 186 -5.14 5.38 25.85
C VAL A 186 -5.62 3.94 25.77
N CYS A 187 -4.92 3.06 25.07
CA CYS A 187 -5.25 1.63 24.99
C CYS A 187 -5.24 0.95 26.35
N ILE A 188 -4.26 1.25 27.22
CA ILE A 188 -4.18 0.72 28.57
C ILE A 188 -5.38 1.20 29.42
N VAL A 189 -5.74 2.49 29.34
CA VAL A 189 -6.87 3.06 30.08
C VAL A 189 -8.20 2.42 29.65
N ILE A 190 -8.41 2.29 28.34
CA ILE A 190 -9.62 1.64 27.80
C ILE A 190 -9.67 0.16 28.22
N GLY A 191 -8.56 -0.56 28.10
CA GLY A 191 -8.47 -1.96 28.51
C GLY A 191 -8.75 -2.16 30.01
N ALA A 192 -8.21 -1.28 30.87
CA ALA A 192 -8.46 -1.30 32.30
C ALA A 192 -9.92 -1.01 32.63
N ALA A 193 -10.52 0.00 31.96
CA ALA A 193 -11.92 0.35 32.17
C ALA A 193 -12.87 -0.81 31.79
N LEU A 194 -12.64 -1.44 30.64
CA LEU A 194 -13.40 -2.60 30.19
C LEU A 194 -13.22 -3.80 31.14
N GLY A 195 -11.98 -4.07 31.56
CA GLY A 195 -11.69 -5.13 32.52
C GLY A 195 -12.40 -4.94 33.85
N ILE A 196 -12.40 -3.72 34.41
CA ILE A 196 -13.10 -3.37 35.63
C ILE A 196 -14.61 -3.53 35.45
N ALA A 197 -15.16 -3.07 34.32
CA ALA A 197 -16.61 -3.18 34.05
C ALA A 197 -17.07 -4.65 34.01
N ILE A 198 -16.33 -5.51 33.35
CA ILE A 198 -16.62 -6.96 33.28
C ILE A 198 -16.55 -7.59 34.67
N VAL A 199 -15.48 -7.30 35.44
CA VAL A 199 -15.30 -7.84 36.78
C VAL A 199 -16.41 -7.35 37.75
N GLN A 200 -16.83 -6.08 37.63
CA GLN A 200 -17.93 -5.55 38.42
C GLN A 200 -19.28 -6.19 38.05
N GLY A 201 -19.50 -6.44 36.75
CA GLY A 201 -20.68 -7.18 36.29
C GLY A 201 -20.75 -8.61 36.89
N MET A 202 -19.61 -9.33 36.82
CA MET A 202 -19.53 -10.67 37.44
C MET A 202 -19.70 -10.63 38.96
N LYS A 203 -19.13 -9.63 39.66
CA LYS A 203 -19.33 -9.44 41.11
C LYS A 203 -20.78 -9.12 41.47
N ALA A 204 -21.48 -8.36 40.62
CA ALA A 204 -22.88 -8.04 40.85
C ALA A 204 -23.77 -9.29 40.82
N GLN A 205 -23.48 -10.24 39.93
CA GLN A 205 -24.18 -11.53 39.87
C GLN A 205 -23.92 -12.40 41.11
N LEU A 206 -22.72 -12.33 41.70
CA LEU A 206 -22.34 -13.08 42.89
C LEU A 206 -22.88 -12.46 44.20
N LYS A 207 -23.37 -11.21 44.19
CA LYS A 207 -23.95 -10.55 45.36
C LYS A 207 -25.28 -11.17 45.82
N SER A 208 -25.95 -11.96 44.98
CA SER A 208 -27.18 -12.68 45.31
C SER A 208 -26.92 -13.89 46.21
N VAL A 209 -25.67 -14.37 46.26
CA VAL A 209 -25.31 -15.52 47.11
C VAL A 209 -24.75 -15.00 48.44
N ARG A 210 -25.52 -15.11 49.50
CA ARG A 210 -25.06 -14.82 50.87
C ARG A 210 -24.07 -15.91 51.28
N LYS A 211 -22.78 -15.55 51.39
CA LYS A 211 -21.78 -16.50 51.90
C LYS A 211 -22.11 -16.83 53.36
N GLU A 212 -22.59 -18.04 53.56
CA GLU A 212 -22.66 -18.62 54.90
C GLU A 212 -21.23 -18.90 55.40
N LYS A 213 -20.84 -18.27 56.52
CA LYS A 213 -19.48 -18.38 57.04
C LYS A 213 -19.25 -19.70 57.82
N SER A 214 -20.29 -20.47 58.05
CA SER A 214 -20.24 -21.72 58.82
C SER A 214 -21.16 -22.75 58.20
N ALA A 215 -20.67 -23.94 57.98
CA ALA A 215 -21.46 -25.09 57.54
C ALA A 215 -22.32 -25.68 58.69
N ALA A 216 -22.29 -25.08 59.88
CA ALA A 216 -22.98 -25.58 61.05
C ALA A 216 -24.51 -25.66 60.89
N ASN A 217 -25.09 -24.81 60.01
CA ASN A 217 -26.57 -24.80 59.80
C ASN A 217 -27.01 -25.93 58.85
N TYR A 218 -26.08 -26.62 58.20
CA TYR A 218 -26.39 -27.76 57.32
C TYR A 218 -26.13 -29.11 57.92
N VAL A 219 -25.55 -29.13 59.12
CA VAL A 219 -25.28 -30.38 59.89
C VAL A 219 -26.29 -30.55 61.03
N ARG A 220 -27.06 -31.61 60.97
CA ARG A 220 -27.97 -31.96 62.09
C ARG A 220 -27.12 -32.26 63.29
N PRO A 221 -27.36 -31.60 64.41
CA PRO A 221 -26.60 -31.85 65.63
C PRO A 221 -26.59 -33.36 66.01
N GLY A 222 -25.39 -33.92 66.17
CA GLY A 222 -25.20 -35.30 66.51
C GLY A 222 -25.22 -36.31 65.31
N SER A 223 -25.38 -35.85 64.08
CA SER A 223 -25.42 -36.74 62.86
C SER A 223 -24.07 -37.16 62.32
N MET A 224 -22.99 -36.53 62.76
CA MET A 224 -21.63 -36.79 62.23
C MET A 224 -20.79 -37.46 63.35
N ASN A 225 -20.58 -38.76 63.20
CA ASN A 225 -19.66 -39.49 64.06
C ASN A 225 -18.50 -39.96 63.26
N LEU A 226 -17.37 -39.23 63.30
CA LEU A 226 -16.14 -39.56 62.62
C LEU A 226 -15.37 -40.63 63.39
N THR A 227 -15.42 -41.86 62.95
CA THR A 227 -14.67 -42.98 63.47
C THR A 227 -13.23 -43.10 62.94
N GLY A 228 -12.88 -42.37 61.90
CA GLY A 228 -11.52 -42.28 61.36
C GLY A 228 -11.41 -41.08 60.39
N LYS A 229 -10.29 -40.35 60.45
CA LYS A 229 -9.96 -39.27 59.56
C LYS A 229 -8.67 -39.61 58.85
N GLN A 230 -8.75 -39.91 57.57
CA GLN A 230 -7.60 -40.16 56.75
C GLN A 230 -7.75 -39.32 55.45
N ASP A 231 -6.77 -38.45 55.19
CA ASP A 231 -6.72 -37.63 53.99
C ASP A 231 -5.76 -38.35 53.04
N LEU A 232 -6.28 -38.90 51.95
CA LEU A 232 -5.50 -39.61 50.96
C LEU A 232 -5.52 -38.85 49.65
N PHE A 233 -4.38 -38.24 49.29
CA PHE A 233 -4.22 -37.63 47.99
C PHE A 233 -4.01 -38.75 46.95
N LEU A 234 -5.00 -38.90 46.04
CA LEU A 234 -4.97 -40.02 45.08
C LEU A 234 -4.12 -39.68 43.85
N TYR A 235 -4.36 -38.62 43.18
CA TYR A 235 -3.50 -38.12 42.11
C TYR A 235 -4.04 -36.76 41.56
N SER A 236 -3.16 -36.00 40.90
CA SER A 236 -3.51 -34.85 40.10
C SER A 236 -3.12 -35.06 38.65
N ASN A 237 -4.07 -35.02 37.75
CA ASN A 237 -3.79 -35.12 36.32
C ASN A 237 -3.89 -33.75 35.66
N VAL A 238 -2.77 -33.22 35.14
CA VAL A 238 -2.72 -31.96 34.43
C VAL A 238 -2.49 -32.24 32.96
N ASN A 239 -3.55 -32.21 32.16
CA ASN A 239 -3.43 -32.28 30.72
C ASN A 239 -3.07 -30.91 30.15
N ARG A 240 -1.85 -30.78 29.64
CA ARG A 240 -1.43 -29.60 28.87
C ARG A 240 -1.62 -29.88 27.39
N VAL A 241 -2.63 -29.29 26.77
CA VAL A 241 -2.79 -29.26 25.33
C VAL A 241 -2.06 -28.02 24.81
N LYS A 242 -1.00 -28.24 24.00
CA LYS A 242 -0.29 -27.19 23.31
C LYS A 242 -1.24 -26.56 22.29
N ARG A 243 -1.61 -25.31 22.49
CA ARG A 243 -2.39 -24.55 21.51
C ARG A 243 -1.49 -24.32 20.31
N GLU A 244 -1.85 -24.87 19.15
CA GLU A 244 -1.17 -24.55 17.90
C GLU A 244 -1.41 -23.07 17.59
N THR A 245 -0.36 -22.28 17.65
CA THR A 245 -0.31 -20.96 17.06
C THR A 245 -0.29 -21.16 15.56
N LYS A 246 -1.34 -20.74 14.86
CA LYS A 246 -1.28 -20.59 13.41
C LYS A 246 -0.12 -19.66 13.12
N SER A 247 0.92 -20.18 12.52
CA SER A 247 1.96 -19.40 11.87
C SER A 247 1.24 -18.56 10.81
N SER A 248 1.15 -17.24 11.01
CA SER A 248 0.91 -16.35 9.91
C SER A 248 2.13 -16.50 9.00
N SER A 249 1.95 -17.08 7.82
CA SER A 249 2.92 -16.94 6.76
C SER A 249 3.06 -15.44 6.52
N SER A 250 4.21 -14.87 6.88
CA SER A 250 4.63 -13.58 6.37
C SER A 250 4.68 -13.75 4.86
N GLY A 251 3.76 -13.12 4.13
CA GLY A 251 3.89 -12.96 2.71
C GLY A 251 5.20 -12.22 2.48
N GLY A 252 6.12 -12.83 1.75
CA GLY A 252 7.36 -12.18 1.36
C GLY A 252 7.00 -10.90 0.62
N GLY A 253 7.69 -9.80 0.92
CA GLY A 253 7.55 -8.55 0.23
C GLY A 253 7.80 -8.78 -1.27
N GLY A 254 6.79 -8.51 -2.06
CA GLY A 254 6.79 -8.68 -3.51
C GLY A 254 5.81 -7.68 -4.13
N SER A 255 5.85 -7.57 -5.44
CA SER A 255 4.88 -6.78 -6.19
C SER A 255 3.73 -7.66 -6.62
N SER A 256 2.50 -7.23 -6.40
CA SER A 256 1.32 -7.83 -7.01
C SER A 256 1.33 -7.55 -8.51
N THR A 257 1.01 -8.56 -9.32
CA THR A 257 1.04 -8.43 -10.78
C THR A 257 -0.28 -8.84 -11.41
N HIS A 258 -0.63 -8.16 -12.51
CA HIS A 258 -1.81 -8.43 -13.31
C HIS A 258 -1.47 -8.29 -14.81
N ARG A 259 -2.47 -8.45 -15.69
CA ARG A 259 -2.27 -8.30 -17.13
C ARG A 259 -3.14 -7.17 -17.66
N SER A 260 -2.52 -6.29 -18.45
CA SER A 260 -3.21 -5.25 -19.21
C SER A 260 -4.08 -5.83 -20.33
N SER A 261 -4.85 -4.98 -20.98
CA SER A 261 -5.69 -5.35 -22.14
C SER A 261 -4.85 -5.82 -23.33
N SER A 262 -3.61 -5.35 -23.46
CA SER A 262 -2.65 -5.77 -24.49
C SER A 262 -2.04 -7.15 -24.19
N GLY A 263 -2.17 -7.67 -22.96
CA GLY A 263 -1.59 -8.91 -22.49
C GLY A 263 -0.20 -8.76 -21.85
N THR A 264 0.31 -7.54 -21.72
CA THR A 264 1.54 -7.23 -20.99
C THR A 264 1.33 -7.45 -19.48
N THR A 265 2.38 -7.88 -18.79
CA THR A 265 2.34 -8.03 -17.33
C THR A 265 2.76 -6.74 -16.67
N HIS A 266 1.89 -6.20 -15.85
CA HIS A 266 2.13 -5.03 -15.01
C HIS A 266 2.08 -5.39 -13.53
N GLY A 267 2.77 -4.62 -12.71
CA GLY A 267 2.56 -4.48 -11.30
C GLY A 267 2.04 -3.08 -11.02
N GLY A 268 1.69 -2.80 -9.80
CA GLY A 268 1.29 -1.43 -9.50
C GLY A 268 0.48 -1.29 -8.22
N GLY A 269 0.20 -0.05 -7.89
CA GLY A 269 -0.64 0.31 -6.76
C GLY A 269 -1.02 1.78 -6.83
N GLY A 270 -2.05 2.16 -6.10
CA GLY A 270 -2.58 3.51 -6.17
C GLY A 270 -3.36 3.90 -4.93
N GLY A 271 -3.89 5.13 -4.94
CA GLY A 271 -4.66 5.69 -3.83
C GLY A 271 -5.45 6.93 -4.23
N LYS A 272 -6.05 7.58 -3.25
CA LYS A 272 -6.78 8.87 -3.41
C LYS A 272 -6.05 9.99 -2.68
N PHE A 273 -6.25 11.21 -3.17
CA PHE A 273 -5.65 12.42 -2.58
C PHE A 273 -6.66 13.57 -2.41
#